data_3f5cd3316f7986f8934db817a41df136
#
_entry.id   3f5cd3316f7986f8934db817a41df136
#
_cell.length_a   1.000
_cell.length_b   1.000
_cell.length_c   1.000
_cell.angle_alpha   90.00
_cell.angle_beta   90.00
_cell.angle_gamma   90.00
#
_symmetry.space_group_name_H-M   'P 1'
#
loop_
_entity.id
_entity.type
_entity.pdbx_description
1 polymer ?
#
loop_
_entity_poly.entity_id
_entity_poly.type
_entity_poly.pdbx_seq_one_letter_code
_entity_poly.pdbx_strand_id
1 'polypeptide(L)'
;MVGPNRNILRTILIASYIMIVALIIYGVSAVFSYLNTGADRSTMLHTEIQKIEQYLPKVEWEPIQNEGRSIDDQTLNTIQSNYLDAWYVKQIAYNTNKTAGIKDYYTDSARENLYSFIELNKAENTTIEATTLRHNPTLEFFSEDGQLAVITDRNVIEYKRIFKADSLVLEIKETSSYKIVFLLEDGFWRIRHMVKELTEPTNDNPKIVSVDSLNIKGINYYPQANPWDMFGDAFSTDIISKDFKIIKDAGLNSVRLFVQYDDFGKEHVHTEKLKKLKQTLDVAEAYNLGVVLTLFDFYGDYSVMSWTLNQRHAETIVDAVKDHNALLAWDIKNEPNLDFESRGKENVIAWLDNMIDLVKSVDDTHPVTIGWSNTQSATILKDKVDFVSFHYYEDLEDLDEAIKSMKNDIPDKPLVLQEFGLSSYSGFWKPFGASDEDQANYHKKIQEHIATHGLQFMSWTLYDFTEIPTEVVGKLPWRKNAQKHFGFIDKNGAKKASFKYISN
;
A
#
# COMPACT_ATOMS: atom_id res chain seq x y z
N MET A 1 81.82 9.87 39.58
CA MET A 1 80.62 10.20 38.73
C MET A 1 80.58 9.18 37.63
N VAL A 2 79.62 8.27 37.65
CA VAL A 2 79.45 7.29 36.60
C VAL A 2 78.79 8.01 35.43
N GLY A 3 79.52 8.11 34.31
CA GLY A 3 78.98 8.76 33.10
C GLY A 3 77.81 8.01 32.53
N PRO A 4 76.80 8.71 31.92
CA PRO A 4 75.64 8.01 31.38
C PRO A 4 76.00 6.98 30.34
N ASN A 5 75.45 5.80 30.50
CA ASN A 5 75.67 4.67 29.58
C ASN A 5 75.28 5.06 28.16
N ARG A 6 76.27 5.10 27.27
CA ARG A 6 76.11 5.57 25.87
C ARG A 6 75.06 4.78 25.08
N ASN A 7 74.84 3.53 25.43
CA ASN A 7 73.86 2.67 24.81
C ASN A 7 72.44 3.05 25.27
N ILE A 8 72.22 3.41 26.54
CA ILE A 8 70.93 3.91 27.06
C ILE A 8 70.55 5.24 26.38
N LEU A 9 71.54 6.15 26.22
CA LEU A 9 71.29 7.44 25.55
C LEU A 9 70.91 7.22 24.07
N ARG A 10 71.58 6.30 23.37
CA ARG A 10 71.21 5.95 21.97
C ARG A 10 69.84 5.32 21.88
N THR A 11 69.44 4.41 22.77
CA THR A 11 68.13 3.79 22.79
C THR A 11 67.02 4.84 23.04
N ILE A 12 67.21 5.79 23.97
CA ILE A 12 66.30 6.89 24.24
C ILE A 12 66.14 7.79 23.01
N LEU A 13 67.26 8.14 22.34
CA LEU A 13 67.24 8.96 21.13
C LEU A 13 66.49 8.28 19.97
N ILE A 14 66.71 6.98 19.77
CA ILE A 14 66.00 6.22 18.74
C ILE A 14 64.51 6.10 19.07
N ALA A 15 64.18 5.80 20.33
CA ALA A 15 62.79 5.73 20.78
C ALA A 15 62.04 7.08 20.65
N SER A 16 62.71 8.17 21.02
CA SER A 16 62.11 9.52 20.86
C SER A 16 61.94 9.91 19.38
N TYR A 17 62.89 9.54 18.52
CA TYR A 17 62.78 9.78 17.07
C TYR A 17 61.61 9.00 16.48
N ILE A 18 61.48 7.70 16.81
CA ILE A 18 60.35 6.86 16.37
C ILE A 18 59.03 7.45 16.85
N MET A 19 58.96 7.90 18.10
CA MET A 19 57.77 8.52 18.69
C MET A 19 57.40 9.85 17.96
N ILE A 20 58.35 10.68 17.64
CA ILE A 20 58.14 11.94 16.91
C ILE A 20 57.65 11.63 15.48
N VAL A 21 58.27 10.67 14.79
CA VAL A 21 57.82 10.26 13.44
C VAL A 21 56.41 9.69 13.48
N ALA A 22 56.09 8.84 14.47
CA ALA A 22 54.74 8.30 14.64
C ALA A 22 53.68 9.42 14.92
N LEU A 23 54.03 10.41 15.75
CA LEU A 23 53.17 11.56 16.01
C LEU A 23 52.94 12.43 14.76
N ILE A 24 53.99 12.62 13.93
CA ILE A 24 53.88 13.37 12.67
C ILE A 24 52.98 12.59 11.69
N ILE A 25 53.20 11.25 11.53
CA ILE A 25 52.35 10.42 10.66
C ILE A 25 50.92 10.43 11.15
N TYR A 26 50.69 10.31 12.46
CA TYR A 26 49.33 10.39 13.04
C TYR A 26 48.70 11.77 12.79
N GLY A 27 49.43 12.87 13.02
CA GLY A 27 48.96 14.23 12.77
C GLY A 27 48.62 14.47 11.29
N VAL A 28 49.48 14.03 10.38
CA VAL A 28 49.24 14.12 8.93
C VAL A 28 48.02 13.26 8.53
N SER A 29 47.95 12.01 9.06
CA SER A 29 46.80 11.14 8.81
C SER A 29 45.48 11.73 9.36
N ALA A 30 45.51 12.34 10.54
CA ALA A 30 44.36 13.01 11.13
C ALA A 30 43.94 14.23 10.32
N VAL A 31 44.89 15.04 9.85
CA VAL A 31 44.58 16.18 8.95
C VAL A 31 44.08 15.71 7.61
N PHE A 32 44.67 14.67 7.01
CA PHE A 32 44.16 14.08 5.77
C PHE A 32 42.78 13.44 5.97
N SER A 33 42.53 12.76 7.09
CA SER A 33 41.20 12.26 7.43
C SER A 33 40.20 13.40 7.60
N TYR A 34 40.59 14.48 8.29
CA TYR A 34 39.75 15.68 8.44
C TYR A 34 39.49 16.41 7.11
N LEU A 35 40.50 16.49 6.25
CA LEU A 35 40.35 17.10 4.91
C LEU A 35 39.62 16.17 3.93
N ASN A 36 39.70 14.83 4.10
CA ASN A 36 38.97 13.84 3.32
C ASN A 36 37.59 13.49 3.89
N THR A 37 37.30 13.79 5.14
CA THR A 37 35.93 14.00 5.56
C THR A 37 35.50 15.28 4.87
N GLY A 38 35.21 15.20 3.59
CA GLY A 38 34.54 16.27 2.86
C GLY A 38 33.41 16.78 3.74
N ALA A 39 33.18 18.08 3.81
CA ALA A 39 32.08 18.66 4.55
C ALA A 39 30.87 17.75 4.39
N ASP A 40 30.27 17.33 5.49
CA ASP A 40 29.09 16.47 5.46
C ASP A 40 28.08 17.18 4.58
N ARG A 41 27.97 16.73 3.32
CA ARG A 41 27.13 17.38 2.30
C ARG A 41 25.67 17.32 2.69
N SER A 42 25.26 16.38 3.55
CA SER A 42 23.93 16.33 4.11
C SER A 42 23.62 17.56 4.96
N THR A 43 24.62 18.12 5.66
CA THR A 43 24.48 19.37 6.42
C THR A 43 24.63 20.63 5.54
N MET A 44 25.30 20.54 4.39
CA MET A 44 25.44 21.65 3.44
C MET A 44 24.19 21.83 2.58
N LEU A 45 23.41 20.79 2.35
CA LEU A 45 22.21 20.85 1.50
C LEU A 45 21.06 21.59 2.19
N HIS A 46 21.05 21.72 3.50
CA HIS A 46 19.97 22.31 4.27
C HIS A 46 18.58 21.85 3.79
N THR A 47 18.47 20.54 3.39
CA THR A 47 17.18 20.04 2.97
C THR A 47 16.29 19.99 4.21
N GLU A 48 15.22 20.76 4.21
CA GLU A 48 14.20 20.73 5.25
C GLU A 48 13.27 19.51 5.04
N ILE A 49 13.44 18.83 3.93
CA ILE A 49 12.74 17.59 3.59
C ILE A 49 13.54 16.45 4.20
N GLN A 50 12.96 15.82 5.21
CA GLN A 50 13.52 14.62 5.79
C GLN A 50 13.63 13.53 4.69
N LYS A 51 14.60 12.63 4.86
CA LYS A 51 14.96 11.57 3.93
C LYS A 51 13.79 11.06 3.10
N ILE A 52 13.94 11.10 1.78
CA ILE A 52 12.88 10.79 0.82
C ILE A 52 12.74 9.26 0.73
N GLU A 53 12.21 8.66 1.78
CA GLU A 53 11.74 7.27 1.78
C GLU A 53 10.24 7.18 1.46
N GLN A 54 9.59 8.33 1.26
CA GLN A 54 8.15 8.47 1.12
C GLN A 54 7.67 8.56 -0.34
N TYR A 55 8.57 8.36 -1.31
CA TYR A 55 8.23 8.46 -2.72
C TYR A 55 8.98 7.39 -3.52
N LEU A 56 8.24 6.37 -3.94
CA LEU A 56 8.76 5.17 -4.58
C LEU A 56 7.96 4.82 -5.85
N PRO A 57 7.94 5.69 -6.88
CA PRO A 57 7.29 5.35 -8.14
C PRO A 57 7.98 4.15 -8.79
N LYS A 58 7.29 3.47 -9.68
CA LYS A 58 7.89 2.42 -10.49
C LYS A 58 8.82 3.05 -11.53
N VAL A 59 10.08 2.61 -11.58
CA VAL A 59 11.06 3.08 -12.57
C VAL A 59 11.55 1.89 -13.39
N GLU A 60 11.37 1.95 -14.69
CA GLU A 60 11.83 0.92 -15.62
C GLU A 60 12.67 1.58 -16.70
N TRP A 61 14.00 1.40 -16.62
CA TRP A 61 14.90 1.95 -17.64
C TRP A 61 14.71 1.25 -18.96
N GLU A 62 14.47 2.06 -20.00
CA GLU A 62 14.53 1.60 -21.39
C GLU A 62 15.98 1.37 -21.83
N PRO A 63 16.22 0.59 -22.90
CA PRO A 63 17.57 0.37 -23.42
C PRO A 63 18.31 1.68 -23.67
N ILE A 64 19.56 1.76 -23.19
CA ILE A 64 20.40 2.96 -23.29
C ILE A 64 20.67 3.26 -24.77
N GLN A 65 20.37 4.50 -25.18
CA GLN A 65 20.64 5.04 -26.53
C GLN A 65 21.75 6.11 -26.51
N ASN A 66 22.66 5.99 -25.56
CA ASN A 66 23.67 6.98 -25.25
C ASN A 66 24.67 7.18 -26.43
N GLU A 67 24.70 8.36 -27.01
CA GLU A 67 25.65 8.78 -28.06
C GLU A 67 26.97 9.30 -27.47
N GLY A 68 27.07 9.45 -26.15
CA GLY A 68 28.25 9.92 -25.42
C GLY A 68 29.13 8.80 -24.90
N ARG A 69 29.87 9.09 -23.82
CA ARG A 69 30.71 8.08 -23.16
C ARG A 69 29.85 7.07 -22.42
N SER A 70 30.40 5.88 -22.20
CA SER A 70 29.75 4.86 -21.34
C SER A 70 29.53 5.36 -19.91
N ILE A 71 28.41 4.98 -19.32
CA ILE A 71 28.05 5.27 -17.96
C ILE A 71 28.11 3.98 -17.13
N ASP A 72 28.56 4.08 -15.87
CA ASP A 72 28.49 2.99 -14.92
C ASP A 72 27.17 2.96 -14.14
N ASP A 73 26.81 1.79 -13.60
CA ASP A 73 25.55 1.57 -12.90
C ASP A 73 25.41 2.47 -11.66
N GLN A 74 26.49 2.77 -10.95
CA GLN A 74 26.47 3.62 -9.77
C GLN A 74 26.09 5.05 -10.14
N THR A 75 26.68 5.59 -11.22
CA THR A 75 26.35 6.92 -11.73
C THR A 75 24.91 6.97 -12.21
N LEU A 76 24.44 5.95 -12.95
CA LEU A 76 23.06 5.86 -13.42
C LEU A 76 22.06 5.82 -12.25
N ASN A 77 22.33 5.01 -11.22
CA ASN A 77 21.50 4.95 -10.02
C ASN A 77 21.47 6.30 -9.25
N THR A 78 22.61 7.03 -9.25
CA THR A 78 22.65 8.36 -8.63
C THR A 78 21.81 9.38 -9.39
N ILE A 79 21.87 9.35 -10.75
CA ILE A 79 21.01 10.18 -11.60
C ILE A 79 19.53 9.86 -11.32
N GLN A 80 19.17 8.58 -11.29
CA GLN A 80 17.79 8.16 -10.97
C GLN A 80 17.34 8.68 -9.61
N SER A 81 18.16 8.49 -8.57
CA SER A 81 17.81 8.96 -7.22
C SER A 81 17.56 10.47 -7.21
N ASN A 82 18.51 11.26 -7.73
CA ASN A 82 18.36 12.71 -7.75
C ASN A 82 17.19 13.18 -8.64
N TYR A 83 16.88 12.44 -9.70
CA TYR A 83 15.71 12.70 -10.56
C TYR A 83 14.40 12.52 -9.78
N LEU A 84 14.25 11.40 -9.08
CA LEU A 84 13.06 11.14 -8.28
C LEU A 84 12.94 12.13 -7.12
N ASP A 85 14.04 12.46 -6.47
CA ASP A 85 14.10 13.47 -5.42
C ASP A 85 13.66 14.84 -5.95
N ALA A 86 14.06 15.21 -7.17
CA ALA A 86 13.63 16.45 -7.81
C ALA A 86 12.09 16.46 -8.05
N TRP A 87 11.50 15.35 -8.47
CA TRP A 87 10.05 15.22 -8.60
C TRP A 87 9.35 15.40 -7.25
N TYR A 88 9.81 14.69 -6.24
CA TYR A 88 9.23 14.76 -4.89
C TYR A 88 9.26 16.18 -4.33
N VAL A 89 10.42 16.82 -4.38
CA VAL A 89 10.61 18.19 -3.89
C VAL A 89 9.69 19.17 -4.61
N LYS A 90 9.55 19.04 -5.93
CA LYS A 90 8.60 19.85 -6.72
C LYS A 90 7.16 19.64 -6.29
N GLN A 91 6.75 18.39 -6.07
CA GLN A 91 5.39 18.04 -5.62
C GLN A 91 5.10 18.63 -4.23
N ILE A 92 6.03 18.48 -3.28
CA ILE A 92 5.92 19.09 -1.95
C ILE A 92 5.82 20.62 -2.06
N ALA A 93 6.65 21.24 -2.90
CA ALA A 93 6.64 22.67 -3.09
C ALA A 93 5.30 23.19 -3.63
N TYR A 94 4.69 22.49 -4.55
CA TYR A 94 3.38 22.85 -5.11
C TYR A 94 2.21 22.59 -4.14
N ASN A 95 2.33 21.58 -3.29
CA ASN A 95 1.33 21.30 -2.27
C ASN A 95 1.39 22.29 -1.11
N THR A 96 2.59 22.65 -0.68
CA THR A 96 2.79 23.52 0.49
C THR A 96 2.98 25.01 0.14
N ASN A 97 3.19 25.33 -1.14
CA ASN A 97 3.63 26.63 -1.63
C ASN A 97 4.92 27.14 -0.96
N LYS A 98 5.83 26.21 -0.59
CA LYS A 98 7.14 26.51 -0.01
C LYS A 98 8.25 26.09 -0.97
N THR A 99 9.41 26.74 -0.88
CA THR A 99 10.54 26.53 -1.79
C THR A 99 11.65 25.64 -1.20
N ALA A 100 11.42 25.06 -0.03
CA ALA A 100 12.38 24.19 0.65
C ALA A 100 12.81 23.01 -0.25
N GLY A 101 14.09 22.71 -0.30
CA GLY A 101 14.68 21.60 -1.07
C GLY A 101 14.84 21.83 -2.57
N ILE A 102 14.13 22.78 -3.20
CA ILE A 102 14.22 23.00 -4.66
C ILE A 102 15.65 23.27 -5.11
N LYS A 103 16.40 24.08 -4.35
CA LYS A 103 17.79 24.44 -4.69
C LYS A 103 18.75 23.24 -4.72
N ASP A 104 18.38 22.14 -4.07
CA ASP A 104 19.24 20.97 -3.96
C ASP A 104 19.20 20.13 -5.24
N TYR A 105 18.07 20.15 -5.97
CA TYR A 105 17.82 19.32 -7.14
C TYR A 105 17.60 20.07 -8.44
N TYR A 106 17.57 21.41 -8.41
CA TYR A 106 17.40 22.27 -9.57
C TYR A 106 18.49 23.32 -9.65
N THR A 107 19.06 23.54 -10.84
CA THR A 107 20.05 24.60 -11.07
C THR A 107 19.43 25.99 -10.92
N ASP A 108 20.26 27.04 -10.78
CA ASP A 108 19.79 28.41 -10.57
C ASP A 108 18.72 28.84 -11.57
N SER A 109 18.94 28.61 -12.84
CA SER A 109 17.99 29.02 -13.88
C SER A 109 16.72 28.16 -13.94
N ALA A 110 16.79 26.89 -13.55
CA ALA A 110 15.62 26.01 -13.52
C ALA A 110 14.68 26.34 -12.36
N ARG A 111 15.25 26.70 -11.19
CA ARG A 111 14.45 27.03 -9.99
C ARG A 111 13.73 28.37 -10.09
N GLU A 112 14.21 29.33 -10.88
CA GLU A 112 13.50 30.60 -11.09
C GLU A 112 12.07 30.41 -11.60
N ASN A 113 11.89 29.49 -12.56
CA ASN A 113 10.55 29.15 -13.08
C ASN A 113 9.67 28.52 -12.00
N LEU A 114 10.23 27.59 -11.18
CA LEU A 114 9.50 26.95 -10.09
C LEU A 114 9.08 27.96 -9.02
N TYR A 115 9.99 28.86 -8.65
CA TYR A 115 9.69 29.91 -7.68
C TYR A 115 8.60 30.86 -8.17
N SER A 116 8.66 31.27 -9.44
CA SER A 116 7.63 32.11 -10.06
C SER A 116 6.26 31.44 -10.04
N PHE A 117 6.21 30.13 -10.32
CA PHE A 117 4.98 29.35 -10.29
C PHE A 117 4.42 29.21 -8.86
N ILE A 118 5.29 28.96 -7.86
CA ILE A 118 4.90 28.89 -6.45
C ILE A 118 4.33 30.24 -5.96
N GLU A 119 4.96 31.36 -6.31
CA GLU A 119 4.43 32.68 -5.96
C GLU A 119 3.09 32.97 -6.64
N LEU A 120 2.88 32.53 -7.89
CA LEU A 120 1.58 32.61 -8.54
C LEU A 120 0.53 31.77 -7.79
N ASN A 121 0.85 30.54 -7.41
CA ASN A 121 -0.05 29.69 -6.63
C ASN A 121 -0.45 30.35 -5.30
N LYS A 122 0.52 30.94 -4.59
CA LYS A 122 0.23 31.70 -3.37
C LYS A 122 -0.72 32.87 -3.62
N ALA A 123 -0.46 33.66 -4.67
CA ALA A 123 -1.28 34.82 -5.02
C ALA A 123 -2.73 34.43 -5.37
N GLU A 124 -2.91 33.28 -6.01
CA GLU A 124 -4.21 32.73 -6.43
C GLU A 124 -4.87 31.86 -5.36
N ASN A 125 -4.26 31.69 -4.18
CA ASN A 125 -4.69 30.76 -3.13
C ASN A 125 -4.92 29.34 -3.68
N THR A 126 -3.98 28.87 -4.47
CA THR A 126 -4.00 27.56 -5.14
C THR A 126 -2.98 26.62 -4.51
N THR A 127 -3.34 25.37 -4.29
CA THR A 127 -2.43 24.28 -3.92
C THR A 127 -2.61 23.11 -4.88
N ILE A 128 -1.54 22.34 -5.11
CA ILE A 128 -1.56 21.22 -6.03
C ILE A 128 -1.01 20.00 -5.29
N GLU A 129 -1.89 19.03 -5.04
CA GLU A 129 -1.47 17.68 -4.66
C GLU A 129 -1.11 16.91 -5.93
N ALA A 130 0.08 16.35 -5.99
CA ALA A 130 0.54 15.62 -7.17
C ALA A 130 1.44 14.47 -6.79
N THR A 131 1.46 13.44 -7.65
CA THR A 131 2.44 12.36 -7.61
C THR A 131 2.69 11.84 -9.03
N THR A 132 3.85 11.20 -9.24
CA THR A 132 4.07 10.39 -10.43
C THR A 132 4.17 8.92 -10.01
N LEU A 133 3.52 8.04 -10.74
CA LEU A 133 3.35 6.63 -10.38
C LEU A 133 4.33 5.73 -11.10
N ARG A 134 4.73 6.12 -12.34
CA ARG A 134 5.62 5.35 -13.19
C ARG A 134 6.51 6.26 -14.02
N HIS A 135 7.75 5.81 -14.24
CA HIS A 135 8.77 6.42 -15.09
C HIS A 135 9.41 5.37 -15.98
N ASN A 136 9.64 5.72 -17.26
CA ASN A 136 10.35 4.89 -18.22
C ASN A 136 11.51 5.70 -18.87
N PRO A 137 12.57 6.00 -18.11
CA PRO A 137 13.67 6.81 -18.61
C PRO A 137 14.58 6.05 -19.58
N THR A 138 15.04 6.76 -20.62
CA THR A 138 16.09 6.34 -21.53
C THR A 138 17.25 7.32 -21.42
N LEU A 139 18.47 6.87 -21.19
CA LEU A 139 19.66 7.72 -21.28
C LEU A 139 20.00 7.95 -22.74
N GLU A 140 19.93 9.20 -23.19
CA GLU A 140 20.22 9.58 -24.57
C GLU A 140 21.65 10.11 -24.75
N PHE A 141 22.20 10.76 -23.73
CA PHE A 141 23.53 11.35 -23.81
C PHE A 141 24.19 11.43 -22.42
N PHE A 142 25.48 11.11 -22.37
CA PHE A 142 26.34 11.31 -21.21
C PHE A 142 27.65 11.93 -21.66
N SER A 143 27.99 13.12 -21.15
CA SER A 143 29.14 13.91 -21.63
C SER A 143 30.49 13.23 -21.35
N GLU A 144 31.50 13.60 -22.14
CA GLU A 144 32.86 13.05 -22.01
C GLU A 144 33.48 13.36 -20.64
N ASP A 145 33.24 14.54 -20.12
CA ASP A 145 33.70 14.97 -18.79
C ASP A 145 32.86 14.39 -17.62
N GLY A 146 31.75 13.74 -17.93
CA GLY A 146 30.85 13.13 -16.94
C GLY A 146 30.07 14.14 -16.09
N GLN A 147 29.82 15.35 -16.58
CA GLN A 147 29.13 16.41 -15.86
C GLN A 147 27.75 16.74 -16.40
N LEU A 148 27.38 16.17 -17.56
CA LEU A 148 26.08 16.39 -18.18
C LEU A 148 25.47 15.05 -18.58
N ALA A 149 24.18 14.89 -18.23
CA ALA A 149 23.36 13.76 -18.67
C ALA A 149 22.04 14.27 -19.29
N VAL A 150 21.58 13.58 -20.33
CA VAL A 150 20.27 13.82 -20.95
C VAL A 150 19.48 12.54 -20.92
N ILE A 151 18.29 12.59 -20.37
CA ILE A 151 17.32 11.49 -20.41
C ILE A 151 16.04 11.94 -21.09
N THR A 152 15.37 11.01 -21.75
CA THR A 152 13.97 11.13 -22.13
C THR A 152 13.17 10.13 -21.30
N ASP A 153 12.23 10.63 -20.51
CA ASP A 153 11.36 9.82 -19.70
C ASP A 153 9.99 9.73 -20.36
N ARG A 154 9.64 8.52 -20.82
CA ARG A 154 8.42 8.25 -21.57
C ARG A 154 7.37 7.60 -20.68
N ASN A 155 6.10 7.84 -21.04
CA ASN A 155 4.97 7.21 -20.33
C ASN A 155 4.95 7.49 -18.82
N VAL A 156 5.36 8.69 -18.40
CA VAL A 156 5.25 9.13 -17.03
C VAL A 156 3.77 9.24 -16.66
N ILE A 157 3.30 8.40 -15.75
CA ILE A 157 1.92 8.46 -15.27
C ILE A 157 1.88 9.49 -14.14
N GLU A 158 1.17 10.58 -14.39
CA GLU A 158 0.99 11.69 -13.45
C GLU A 158 -0.44 11.71 -12.93
N TYR A 159 -0.58 11.96 -11.63
CA TYR A 159 -1.85 12.29 -11.00
C TYR A 159 -1.75 13.63 -10.28
N LYS A 160 -2.74 14.48 -10.46
CA LYS A 160 -2.76 15.84 -9.90
C LYS A 160 -4.17 16.23 -9.49
N ARG A 161 -4.27 16.90 -8.34
CA ARG A 161 -5.49 17.54 -7.84
C ARG A 161 -5.18 19.00 -7.56
N ILE A 162 -5.93 19.90 -8.15
CA ILE A 162 -5.77 21.34 -8.01
C ILE A 162 -6.88 21.86 -7.11
N PHE A 163 -6.50 22.49 -6.02
CA PHE A 163 -7.41 23.11 -5.08
C PHE A 163 -7.29 24.64 -5.16
N LYS A 164 -8.41 25.34 -5.09
CA LYS A 164 -8.47 26.78 -4.94
C LYS A 164 -9.30 27.10 -3.71
N ALA A 165 -8.71 27.81 -2.74
CA ALA A 165 -9.32 28.09 -1.44
C ALA A 165 -9.91 26.82 -0.80
N ASP A 166 -9.11 25.75 -0.74
CA ASP A 166 -9.44 24.42 -0.19
C ASP A 166 -10.56 23.65 -0.93
N SER A 167 -11.06 24.18 -2.04
CA SER A 167 -12.05 23.48 -2.87
C SER A 167 -11.36 22.80 -4.06
N LEU A 168 -11.63 21.53 -4.30
CA LEU A 168 -11.15 20.79 -5.47
C LEU A 168 -11.73 21.41 -6.73
N VAL A 169 -10.87 21.90 -7.63
CA VAL A 169 -11.25 22.54 -8.89
C VAL A 169 -11.03 21.61 -10.08
N LEU A 170 -9.96 20.81 -10.02
CA LEU A 170 -9.60 19.96 -11.15
C LEU A 170 -8.83 18.73 -10.64
N GLU A 171 -9.16 17.58 -11.22
CA GLU A 171 -8.45 16.30 -11.04
C GLU A 171 -7.98 15.84 -12.42
N ILE A 172 -6.70 15.45 -12.52
CA ILE A 172 -6.05 15.09 -13.79
C ILE A 172 -5.27 13.81 -13.56
N LYS A 173 -5.51 12.81 -14.41
CA LYS A 173 -4.63 11.65 -14.61
C LYS A 173 -4.17 11.68 -16.06
N GLU A 174 -2.86 11.76 -16.27
CA GLU A 174 -2.29 11.93 -17.62
C GLU A 174 -1.02 11.10 -17.77
N THR A 175 -0.74 10.72 -19.00
CA THR A 175 0.52 10.09 -19.40
C THR A 175 1.32 11.10 -20.21
N SER A 176 2.54 11.37 -19.76
CA SER A 176 3.39 12.43 -20.30
C SER A 176 4.77 11.93 -20.67
N SER A 177 5.42 12.61 -21.59
CA SER A 177 6.83 12.40 -21.89
C SER A 177 7.62 13.67 -21.59
N TYR A 178 8.80 13.48 -21.01
CA TYR A 178 9.69 14.58 -20.60
C TYR A 178 11.07 14.39 -21.17
N LYS A 179 11.68 15.49 -21.64
CA LYS A 179 13.11 15.57 -21.90
C LYS A 179 13.80 16.34 -20.80
N ILE A 180 14.79 15.72 -20.16
CA ILE A 180 15.45 16.24 -18.98
C ILE A 180 16.95 16.35 -19.22
N VAL A 181 17.51 17.51 -18.91
CA VAL A 181 18.95 17.78 -18.90
C VAL A 181 19.42 17.95 -17.47
N PHE A 182 20.40 17.17 -17.08
CA PHE A 182 21.05 17.24 -15.76
C PHE A 182 22.44 17.81 -15.87
N LEU A 183 22.83 18.60 -14.87
CA LEU A 183 24.20 19.00 -14.62
C LEU A 183 24.66 18.49 -13.27
N LEU A 184 25.89 17.97 -13.23
CA LEU A 184 26.53 17.58 -11.97
C LEU A 184 27.13 18.82 -11.32
N GLU A 185 26.48 19.32 -10.26
CA GLU A 185 26.91 20.46 -9.49
C GLU A 185 27.01 20.07 -7.99
N ASP A 186 28.14 20.36 -7.38
CA ASP A 186 28.40 20.05 -5.96
C ASP A 186 28.20 18.57 -5.58
N GLY A 187 28.33 17.66 -6.57
CA GLY A 187 28.13 16.23 -6.42
C GLY A 187 26.67 15.76 -6.52
N PHE A 188 25.76 16.61 -6.97
CA PHE A 188 24.36 16.29 -7.22
C PHE A 188 24.01 16.49 -8.68
N TRP A 189 23.20 15.56 -9.22
CA TRP A 189 22.61 15.70 -10.55
C TRP A 189 21.39 16.61 -10.46
N ARG A 190 21.60 17.92 -10.76
CA ARG A 190 20.53 18.91 -10.73
C ARG A 190 19.87 19.04 -12.10
N ILE A 191 18.54 19.14 -12.10
CA ILE A 191 17.78 19.41 -13.31
C ILE A 191 18.08 20.83 -13.79
N ARG A 192 18.61 20.92 -15.02
CA ARG A 192 18.86 22.18 -15.74
C ARG A 192 17.68 22.57 -16.62
N HIS A 193 17.10 21.57 -17.31
CA HIS A 193 15.89 21.69 -18.11
C HIS A 193 15.04 20.46 -17.92
N MET A 194 13.73 20.68 -17.84
CA MET A 194 12.73 19.62 -17.82
C MET A 194 11.56 20.10 -18.67
N VAL A 195 11.48 19.57 -19.88
CA VAL A 195 10.50 19.99 -20.89
C VAL A 195 9.51 18.86 -21.08
N LYS A 196 8.24 19.18 -20.93
CA LYS A 196 7.13 18.28 -21.25
C LYS A 196 6.92 18.33 -22.76
N GLU A 197 7.13 17.20 -23.44
CA GLU A 197 7.05 17.11 -24.90
C GLU A 197 5.68 16.66 -25.40
N LEU A 198 5.13 15.63 -24.75
CA LEU A 198 3.84 15.06 -25.11
C LEU A 198 3.01 14.84 -23.86
N THR A 199 1.69 14.96 -24.03
CA THR A 199 0.71 14.60 -23.00
C THR A 199 -0.46 13.93 -23.69
N GLU A 200 -0.80 12.73 -23.25
CA GLU A 200 -2.00 12.02 -23.68
C GLU A 200 -2.88 11.78 -22.47
N PRO A 201 -4.22 11.89 -22.59
CA PRO A 201 -5.12 11.42 -21.57
C PRO A 201 -4.83 9.94 -21.32
N THR A 202 -4.72 9.55 -20.08
CA THR A 202 -4.63 8.12 -19.74
C THR A 202 -5.92 7.46 -20.20
N ASN A 203 -5.80 6.46 -21.08
CA ASN A 203 -6.97 5.76 -21.61
C ASN A 203 -7.39 4.70 -20.57
N ASP A 204 -8.15 5.14 -19.56
CA ASP A 204 -8.62 4.32 -18.45
C ASP A 204 -9.83 3.47 -18.84
N ASN A 205 -9.71 2.68 -19.90
CA ASN A 205 -10.68 1.61 -20.12
C ASN A 205 -10.36 0.47 -19.14
N PRO A 206 -11.14 0.28 -18.09
CA PRO A 206 -10.88 -0.77 -17.12
C PRO A 206 -10.93 -2.12 -17.84
N LYS A 207 -9.86 -2.90 -17.71
CA LYS A 207 -9.87 -4.27 -18.18
C LYS A 207 -10.82 -5.04 -17.28
N ILE A 208 -11.95 -5.49 -17.82
CA ILE A 208 -12.92 -6.31 -17.09
C ILE A 208 -12.52 -7.77 -17.25
N VAL A 209 -12.35 -8.45 -16.12
CA VAL A 209 -12.10 -9.89 -16.07
C VAL A 209 -13.44 -10.62 -16.08
N SER A 210 -13.55 -11.71 -16.87
CA SER A 210 -14.78 -12.53 -16.87
C SER A 210 -14.99 -13.18 -15.50
N VAL A 211 -16.21 -13.07 -15.00
CA VAL A 211 -16.66 -13.64 -13.73
C VAL A 211 -17.68 -14.78 -13.91
N ASP A 212 -17.80 -15.33 -15.12
CA ASP A 212 -18.78 -16.39 -15.44
C ASP A 212 -18.59 -17.66 -14.62
N SER A 213 -17.35 -17.94 -14.19
CA SER A 213 -17.01 -19.08 -13.33
C SER A 213 -16.98 -18.74 -11.84
N LEU A 214 -17.22 -17.47 -11.46
CA LEU A 214 -17.17 -17.06 -10.08
C LEU A 214 -18.30 -17.69 -9.27
N ASN A 215 -17.94 -18.46 -8.26
CA ASN A 215 -18.87 -19.12 -7.35
C ASN A 215 -18.34 -19.02 -5.92
N ILE A 216 -18.83 -18.03 -5.18
CA ILE A 216 -18.42 -17.75 -3.81
C ILE A 216 -19.52 -18.19 -2.83
N LYS A 217 -19.19 -19.19 -2.03
CA LYS A 217 -19.98 -19.68 -0.91
C LYS A 217 -19.03 -19.86 0.27
N GLY A 218 -18.81 -18.81 1.03
CA GLY A 218 -17.63 -18.71 1.87
C GLY A 218 -17.84 -18.13 3.26
N ILE A 219 -16.71 -17.87 3.89
CA ILE A 219 -16.66 -17.34 5.23
C ILE A 219 -15.44 -16.42 5.39
N ASN A 220 -15.59 -15.34 6.14
CA ASN A 220 -14.48 -14.51 6.60
C ASN A 220 -13.74 -15.26 7.72
N TYR A 221 -12.42 -15.38 7.60
CA TYR A 221 -11.66 -16.25 8.46
C TYR A 221 -10.51 -15.56 9.19
N TYR A 222 -10.49 -15.79 10.50
CA TYR A 222 -9.34 -15.66 11.39
C TYR A 222 -9.24 -16.89 12.29
N PRO A 223 -8.02 -17.32 12.67
CA PRO A 223 -7.83 -18.34 13.70
C PRO A 223 -8.41 -17.87 15.03
N GLN A 224 -9.04 -18.79 15.78
CA GLN A 224 -9.72 -18.45 17.05
C GLN A 224 -8.79 -17.82 18.09
N ALA A 225 -7.55 -18.33 18.20
CA ALA A 225 -6.62 -17.94 19.25
C ALA A 225 -5.92 -16.59 18.99
N ASN A 226 -5.76 -16.22 17.74
CA ASN A 226 -5.03 -15.02 17.30
C ASN A 226 -5.79 -14.27 16.20
N PRO A 227 -7.03 -13.81 16.49
CA PRO A 227 -7.80 -13.03 15.54
C PRO A 227 -7.08 -11.71 15.24
N TRP A 228 -7.15 -11.28 13.97
CA TRP A 228 -6.46 -10.10 13.42
C TRP A 228 -4.92 -10.13 13.47
N ASP A 229 -4.30 -11.21 13.97
CA ASP A 229 -2.85 -11.46 13.91
C ASP A 229 -2.56 -12.86 13.32
N MET A 230 -3.29 -13.20 12.26
CA MET A 230 -3.23 -14.50 11.61
C MET A 230 -1.80 -14.85 11.16
N PHE A 231 -1.04 -13.88 10.69
CA PHE A 231 0.32 -14.05 10.16
C PHE A 231 1.42 -13.67 11.16
N GLY A 232 1.07 -13.50 12.46
CA GLY A 232 1.97 -13.18 13.54
C GLY A 232 2.81 -14.36 14.04
N ASP A 233 3.30 -14.23 15.27
CA ASP A 233 4.18 -15.24 15.89
C ASP A 233 3.45 -16.57 16.18
N ALA A 234 2.15 -16.53 16.41
CA ALA A 234 1.30 -17.70 16.66
C ALA A 234 0.81 -18.40 15.37
N PHE A 235 1.34 -18.02 14.19
CA PHE A 235 0.98 -18.64 12.93
C PHE A 235 1.19 -20.17 12.95
N SER A 236 0.18 -20.93 12.49
CA SER A 236 0.25 -22.38 12.45
C SER A 236 -0.56 -22.95 11.28
N THR A 237 0.13 -23.56 10.33
CA THR A 237 -0.49 -24.27 9.21
C THR A 237 -1.37 -25.46 9.68
N ASP A 238 -1.02 -26.09 10.82
CA ASP A 238 -1.81 -27.19 11.37
C ASP A 238 -3.17 -26.73 11.91
N ILE A 239 -3.22 -25.52 12.51
CA ILE A 239 -4.48 -24.91 12.96
C ILE A 239 -5.31 -24.54 11.73
N ILE A 240 -4.71 -23.82 10.78
CA ILE A 240 -5.38 -23.40 9.55
C ILE A 240 -5.92 -24.62 8.77
N SER A 241 -5.14 -25.69 8.69
CA SER A 241 -5.56 -26.93 8.03
C SER A 241 -6.79 -27.59 8.68
N LYS A 242 -6.83 -27.61 10.02
CA LYS A 242 -8.02 -28.11 10.77
C LYS A 242 -9.24 -27.22 10.51
N ASP A 243 -9.07 -25.92 10.53
CA ASP A 243 -10.12 -24.94 10.33
C ASP A 243 -10.66 -24.99 8.89
N PHE A 244 -9.77 -25.06 7.89
CA PHE A 244 -10.17 -25.17 6.49
C PHE A 244 -10.86 -26.50 6.18
N LYS A 245 -10.47 -27.58 6.89
CA LYS A 245 -11.22 -28.83 6.83
C LYS A 245 -12.64 -28.66 7.36
N ILE A 246 -12.83 -27.96 8.49
CA ILE A 246 -14.17 -27.68 9.05
C ILE A 246 -15.00 -26.86 8.08
N ILE A 247 -14.42 -25.83 7.45
CA ILE A 247 -15.07 -24.97 6.45
C ILE A 247 -15.50 -25.82 5.25
N LYS A 248 -14.61 -26.66 4.73
CA LYS A 248 -14.92 -27.55 3.61
C LYS A 248 -15.99 -28.57 3.93
N ASP A 249 -15.88 -29.23 5.07
CA ASP A 249 -16.86 -30.23 5.54
C ASP A 249 -18.25 -29.60 5.80
N ALA A 250 -18.29 -28.30 6.11
CA ALA A 250 -19.52 -27.54 6.25
C ALA A 250 -20.19 -27.19 4.89
N GLY A 251 -19.56 -27.53 3.76
CA GLY A 251 -20.10 -27.30 2.41
C GLY A 251 -19.77 -25.93 1.83
N LEU A 252 -18.81 -25.19 2.42
CA LEU A 252 -18.29 -23.96 1.87
C LEU A 252 -17.16 -24.23 0.87
N ASN A 253 -16.93 -23.30 -0.06
CA ASN A 253 -15.93 -23.44 -1.11
C ASN A 253 -14.89 -22.32 -1.12
N SER A 254 -15.03 -21.33 -0.23
CA SER A 254 -14.14 -20.16 -0.24
C SER A 254 -13.95 -19.54 1.16
N VAL A 255 -12.84 -18.85 1.32
CA VAL A 255 -12.51 -18.05 2.51
C VAL A 255 -12.07 -16.64 2.10
N ARG A 256 -12.38 -15.65 2.92
CA ARG A 256 -11.82 -14.30 2.78
C ARG A 256 -10.75 -14.11 3.83
N LEU A 257 -9.56 -13.70 3.38
CA LEU A 257 -8.39 -13.45 4.20
C LEU A 257 -7.98 -11.98 4.10
N PHE A 258 -7.25 -11.49 5.11
CA PHE A 258 -6.96 -10.07 5.25
C PHE A 258 -5.47 -9.82 5.39
N VAL A 259 -4.94 -8.92 4.56
CA VAL A 259 -3.59 -8.38 4.65
C VAL A 259 -3.69 -6.99 5.27
N GLN A 260 -3.06 -6.82 6.42
CA GLN A 260 -3.00 -5.54 7.11
C GLN A 260 -1.74 -4.79 6.64
N TYR A 261 -1.92 -3.56 6.17
CA TYR A 261 -0.84 -2.77 5.57
C TYR A 261 0.37 -2.59 6.51
N ASP A 262 0.13 -2.17 7.75
CA ASP A 262 1.20 -1.93 8.73
C ASP A 262 1.88 -3.25 9.17
N ASP A 263 1.10 -4.29 9.42
CA ASP A 263 1.59 -5.60 9.88
C ASP A 263 2.45 -6.31 8.82
N PHE A 264 2.12 -6.13 7.54
CA PHE A 264 2.92 -6.68 6.44
C PHE A 264 4.17 -5.88 6.11
N GLY A 265 4.42 -4.73 6.77
CA GLY A 265 5.64 -3.93 6.60
C GLY A 265 5.51 -2.82 5.57
N LYS A 266 4.29 -2.38 5.28
CA LYS A 266 3.99 -1.25 4.39
C LYS A 266 4.57 -1.47 2.98
N GLU A 267 5.27 -0.48 2.43
CA GLU A 267 5.96 -0.52 1.13
C GLU A 267 7.10 -1.57 1.06
N HIS A 268 7.64 -1.95 2.22
CA HIS A 268 8.68 -2.98 2.35
C HIS A 268 8.10 -4.26 2.93
N VAL A 269 7.31 -4.96 2.13
CA VAL A 269 6.58 -6.15 2.58
C VAL A 269 7.52 -7.20 3.16
N HIS A 270 7.23 -7.63 4.40
CA HIS A 270 8.04 -8.60 5.12
C HIS A 270 8.00 -9.98 4.46
N THR A 271 9.15 -10.49 4.07
CA THR A 271 9.31 -11.81 3.40
C THR A 271 8.68 -12.95 4.22
N GLU A 272 8.79 -12.91 5.55
CA GLU A 272 8.20 -13.94 6.42
C GLU A 272 6.67 -13.90 6.42
N LYS A 273 6.05 -12.71 6.33
CA LYS A 273 4.59 -12.57 6.20
C LYS A 273 4.12 -13.11 4.84
N LEU A 274 4.81 -12.78 3.74
CA LEU A 274 4.53 -13.34 2.43
C LEU A 274 4.65 -14.87 2.40
N LYS A 275 5.66 -15.43 3.05
CA LYS A 275 5.82 -16.87 3.17
C LYS A 275 4.65 -17.52 3.91
N LYS A 276 4.21 -16.93 5.02
CA LYS A 276 3.04 -17.40 5.78
C LYS A 276 1.76 -17.30 4.96
N LEU A 277 1.58 -16.22 4.18
CA LEU A 277 0.47 -16.07 3.26
C LEU A 277 0.46 -17.18 2.20
N LYS A 278 1.59 -17.45 1.54
CA LYS A 278 1.73 -18.56 0.57
C LYS A 278 1.39 -19.90 1.20
N GLN A 279 1.92 -20.20 2.39
CA GLN A 279 1.59 -21.44 3.11
C GLN A 279 0.08 -21.55 3.43
N THR A 280 -0.59 -20.43 3.69
CA THR A 280 -2.03 -20.42 3.91
C THR A 280 -2.80 -20.73 2.63
N LEU A 281 -2.33 -20.18 1.50
CA LEU A 281 -2.89 -20.49 0.18
C LEU A 281 -2.65 -21.96 -0.20
N ASP A 282 -1.47 -22.52 0.08
CA ASP A 282 -1.19 -23.95 -0.10
C ASP A 282 -2.20 -24.83 0.66
N VAL A 283 -2.51 -24.45 1.91
CA VAL A 283 -3.52 -25.17 2.71
C VAL A 283 -4.92 -24.98 2.10
N ALA A 284 -5.28 -23.82 1.61
CA ALA A 284 -6.56 -23.58 0.95
C ALA A 284 -6.69 -24.46 -0.32
N GLU A 285 -5.65 -24.53 -1.14
CA GLU A 285 -5.60 -25.39 -2.32
C GLU A 285 -5.78 -26.87 -1.96
N ALA A 286 -5.11 -27.34 -0.92
CA ALA A 286 -5.22 -28.73 -0.46
C ALA A 286 -6.66 -29.14 -0.07
N TYR A 287 -7.48 -28.18 0.36
CA TYR A 287 -8.90 -28.39 0.66
C TYR A 287 -9.84 -27.95 -0.47
N ASN A 288 -9.32 -27.55 -1.64
CA ASN A 288 -10.10 -26.96 -2.74
C ASN A 288 -10.99 -25.80 -2.25
N LEU A 289 -10.40 -24.87 -1.53
CA LEU A 289 -11.01 -23.62 -1.11
C LEU A 289 -10.43 -22.47 -1.92
N GLY A 290 -11.29 -21.65 -2.53
CA GLY A 290 -10.88 -20.41 -3.16
C GLY A 290 -10.65 -19.31 -2.11
N VAL A 291 -9.69 -18.43 -2.35
CA VAL A 291 -9.34 -17.34 -1.45
C VAL A 291 -9.69 -15.98 -2.08
N VAL A 292 -10.54 -15.22 -1.43
CA VAL A 292 -10.71 -13.79 -1.69
C VAL A 292 -9.73 -13.06 -0.76
N LEU A 293 -8.75 -12.36 -1.32
CA LEU A 293 -7.68 -11.73 -0.55
C LEU A 293 -7.87 -10.22 -0.46
N THR A 294 -8.14 -9.72 0.75
CA THR A 294 -8.23 -8.28 1.04
C THR A 294 -6.84 -7.70 1.23
N LEU A 295 -6.47 -6.67 0.43
CA LEU A 295 -5.10 -6.16 0.35
C LEU A 295 -4.77 -5.06 1.37
N PHE A 296 -5.76 -4.25 1.78
CA PHE A 296 -5.55 -3.07 2.63
C PHE A 296 -6.51 -3.05 3.83
N ASP A 297 -6.43 -4.08 4.68
CA ASP A 297 -7.16 -4.05 5.95
C ASP A 297 -6.52 -3.04 6.92
N PHE A 298 -7.34 -2.29 7.66
CA PHE A 298 -6.96 -1.20 8.58
C PHE A 298 -6.16 -0.03 7.97
N TYR A 299 -6.02 0.03 6.66
CA TYR A 299 -5.39 1.19 6.01
C TYR A 299 -6.28 2.42 6.08
N GLY A 300 -5.71 3.60 6.35
CA GLY A 300 -6.48 4.84 6.52
C GLY A 300 -5.75 6.11 6.05
N ASP A 301 -4.64 6.01 5.32
CA ASP A 301 -3.97 7.15 4.68
C ASP A 301 -4.20 7.13 3.16
N TYR A 302 -5.08 7.99 2.70
CA TYR A 302 -5.46 8.12 1.28
C TYR A 302 -4.76 9.29 0.58
N SER A 303 -3.80 9.90 1.26
CA SER A 303 -3.03 11.04 0.74
C SER A 303 -2.33 10.67 -0.57
N VAL A 304 -2.44 11.53 -1.58
CA VAL A 304 -1.78 11.36 -2.88
C VAL A 304 -0.27 11.13 -2.74
N MET A 305 0.35 11.72 -1.72
CA MET A 305 1.78 11.56 -1.44
C MET A 305 2.15 10.14 -1.00
N SER A 306 1.22 9.37 -0.46
CA SER A 306 1.44 7.98 -0.02
C SER A 306 1.15 6.94 -1.10
N TRP A 307 0.61 7.33 -2.26
CA TRP A 307 0.16 6.40 -3.29
C TRP A 307 1.26 5.50 -3.82
N THR A 308 2.47 6.04 -4.02
CA THR A 308 3.60 5.23 -4.51
C THR A 308 4.02 4.14 -3.52
N LEU A 309 3.92 4.40 -2.22
CA LEU A 309 4.19 3.41 -1.17
C LEU A 309 3.12 2.31 -1.18
N ASN A 310 1.85 2.70 -1.29
CA ASN A 310 0.74 1.76 -1.37
C ASN A 310 0.83 0.89 -2.63
N GLN A 311 1.27 1.46 -3.75
CA GLN A 311 1.52 0.69 -4.96
C GLN A 311 2.63 -0.35 -4.77
N ARG A 312 3.73 -0.02 -4.08
CA ARG A 312 4.79 -1.02 -3.78
C ARG A 312 4.26 -2.16 -2.93
N HIS A 313 3.43 -1.84 -1.92
CA HIS A 313 2.77 -2.85 -1.08
C HIS A 313 1.91 -3.80 -1.90
N ALA A 314 0.94 -3.25 -2.64
CA ALA A 314 0.01 -4.05 -3.43
C ALA A 314 0.74 -4.87 -4.51
N GLU A 315 1.64 -4.24 -5.27
CA GLU A 315 2.40 -4.89 -6.34
C GLU A 315 3.22 -6.08 -5.80
N THR A 316 3.90 -5.89 -4.66
CA THR A 316 4.70 -6.96 -4.04
C THR A 316 3.84 -8.16 -3.62
N ILE A 317 2.65 -7.92 -3.06
CA ILE A 317 1.77 -9.00 -2.63
C ILE A 317 1.13 -9.68 -3.84
N VAL A 318 0.60 -8.89 -4.79
CA VAL A 318 -0.04 -9.42 -5.99
C VAL A 318 0.94 -10.27 -6.80
N ASP A 319 2.13 -9.76 -7.10
CA ASP A 319 3.17 -10.52 -7.82
C ASP A 319 3.58 -11.81 -7.10
N ALA A 320 3.56 -11.79 -5.77
CA ALA A 320 3.96 -12.95 -4.99
C ALA A 320 2.95 -14.12 -5.07
N VAL A 321 1.65 -13.86 -5.28
CA VAL A 321 0.61 -14.88 -5.16
C VAL A 321 -0.39 -14.95 -6.32
N LYS A 322 -0.31 -14.07 -7.33
CA LYS A 322 -1.25 -14.03 -8.48
C LYS A 322 -1.32 -15.34 -9.27
N ASP A 323 -0.25 -16.14 -9.27
CA ASP A 323 -0.21 -17.41 -10.00
C ASP A 323 -0.62 -18.61 -9.12
N HIS A 324 -1.13 -18.36 -7.89
CA HIS A 324 -1.50 -19.42 -6.98
C HIS A 324 -2.91 -19.95 -7.24
N ASN A 325 -3.06 -21.26 -7.40
CA ASN A 325 -4.34 -21.90 -7.78
C ASN A 325 -5.50 -21.65 -6.79
N ALA A 326 -5.21 -21.41 -5.52
CA ALA A 326 -6.24 -21.09 -4.53
C ALA A 326 -6.73 -19.66 -4.60
N LEU A 327 -6.01 -18.74 -5.25
CA LEU A 327 -6.46 -17.35 -5.37
C LEU A 327 -7.72 -17.31 -6.25
N LEU A 328 -8.78 -16.68 -5.73
CA LEU A 328 -10.07 -16.59 -6.42
C LEU A 328 -10.36 -15.18 -6.90
N ALA A 329 -10.05 -14.18 -6.06
CA ALA A 329 -10.32 -12.78 -6.35
C ALA A 329 -9.50 -11.85 -5.42
N TRP A 330 -9.33 -10.61 -5.86
CA TRP A 330 -8.77 -9.52 -5.08
C TRP A 330 -9.88 -8.64 -4.49
N ASP A 331 -9.79 -8.36 -3.21
CA ASP A 331 -10.57 -7.33 -2.55
C ASP A 331 -9.64 -6.18 -2.15
N ILE A 332 -9.86 -5.00 -2.70
CA ILE A 332 -8.92 -3.89 -2.52
C ILE A 332 -8.84 -3.49 -1.05
N LYS A 333 -9.97 -3.29 -0.39
CA LYS A 333 -10.02 -2.81 1.00
C LYS A 333 -11.34 -3.16 1.68
N ASN A 334 -11.23 -3.52 2.96
CA ASN A 334 -12.37 -3.71 3.84
C ASN A 334 -12.99 -2.35 4.24
N GLU A 335 -14.29 -2.17 3.99
CA GLU A 335 -15.16 -1.08 4.45
C GLU A 335 -14.62 0.36 4.25
N PRO A 336 -14.09 0.72 3.06
CA PRO A 336 -13.45 2.03 2.87
C PRO A 336 -14.40 3.21 3.05
N ASN A 337 -15.71 3.02 2.88
CA ASN A 337 -16.70 4.08 3.07
C ASN A 337 -16.86 4.55 4.52
N LEU A 338 -16.39 3.78 5.50
CA LEU A 338 -16.34 4.21 6.89
C LEU A 338 -15.33 5.35 7.12
N ASP A 339 -14.37 5.51 6.20
CA ASP A 339 -13.37 6.56 6.24
C ASP A 339 -13.81 7.87 5.54
N PHE A 340 -14.97 7.89 4.89
CA PHE A 340 -15.43 9.06 4.09
C PHE A 340 -15.53 10.35 4.90
N GLU A 341 -16.06 10.28 6.11
CA GLU A 341 -16.22 11.45 6.98
C GLU A 341 -14.87 11.94 7.51
N SER A 342 -13.99 11.03 7.90
CA SER A 342 -12.72 11.37 8.57
C SER A 342 -11.58 11.69 7.60
N ARG A 343 -11.61 11.17 6.36
CA ARG A 343 -10.52 11.25 5.38
C ARG A 343 -10.89 11.97 4.08
N GLY A 344 -12.19 12.30 3.92
CA GLY A 344 -12.72 12.89 2.68
C GLY A 344 -13.09 11.82 1.65
N LYS A 345 -14.36 11.85 1.24
CA LYS A 345 -14.92 10.86 0.30
C LYS A 345 -14.15 10.82 -1.02
N GLU A 346 -13.83 11.98 -1.57
CA GLU A 346 -13.09 12.12 -2.84
C GLU A 346 -11.68 11.51 -2.75
N ASN A 347 -11.01 11.67 -1.61
CA ASN A 347 -9.68 11.09 -1.40
C ASN A 347 -9.73 9.56 -1.40
N VAL A 348 -10.69 9.00 -0.69
CA VAL A 348 -10.88 7.55 -0.60
C VAL A 348 -11.22 6.96 -1.96
N ILE A 349 -12.13 7.59 -2.70
CA ILE A 349 -12.57 7.11 -4.03
C ILE A 349 -11.41 7.18 -5.03
N ALA A 350 -10.66 8.29 -5.08
CA ALA A 350 -9.53 8.43 -5.99
C ALA A 350 -8.42 7.42 -5.69
N TRP A 351 -8.16 7.16 -4.41
CA TRP A 351 -7.21 6.14 -3.99
C TRP A 351 -7.66 4.72 -4.41
N LEU A 352 -8.93 4.38 -4.18
CA LEU A 352 -9.50 3.09 -4.58
C LEU A 352 -9.41 2.90 -6.09
N ASP A 353 -9.76 3.91 -6.88
CA ASP A 353 -9.67 3.87 -8.34
C ASP A 353 -8.22 3.57 -8.79
N ASN A 354 -7.25 4.28 -8.21
CA ASN A 354 -5.84 4.04 -8.50
C ASN A 354 -5.36 2.63 -8.09
N MET A 355 -5.82 2.10 -6.96
CA MET A 355 -5.44 0.75 -6.52
C MET A 355 -6.07 -0.35 -7.39
N ILE A 356 -7.32 -0.17 -7.84
CA ILE A 356 -7.95 -1.08 -8.80
C ILE A 356 -7.14 -1.14 -10.09
N ASP A 357 -6.80 0.01 -10.66
CA ASP A 357 -6.01 0.09 -11.90
C ASP A 357 -4.65 -0.59 -11.73
N LEU A 358 -3.99 -0.38 -10.59
CA LEU A 358 -2.73 -1.05 -10.29
C LEU A 358 -2.89 -2.57 -10.23
N VAL A 359 -3.80 -3.07 -9.41
CA VAL A 359 -4.00 -4.53 -9.23
C VAL A 359 -4.30 -5.19 -10.58
N LYS A 360 -5.21 -4.61 -11.38
CA LYS A 360 -5.53 -5.10 -12.72
C LYS A 360 -4.38 -5.01 -13.72
N SER A 361 -3.44 -4.10 -13.51
CA SER A 361 -2.23 -4.00 -14.35
C SER A 361 -1.19 -5.07 -14.02
N VAL A 362 -1.16 -5.55 -12.77
CA VAL A 362 -0.23 -6.57 -12.28
C VAL A 362 -0.79 -7.98 -12.45
N ASP A 363 -2.10 -8.13 -12.24
CA ASP A 363 -2.84 -9.38 -12.44
C ASP A 363 -4.09 -9.11 -13.28
N ASP A 364 -4.06 -9.59 -14.50
CA ASP A 364 -5.14 -9.44 -15.48
C ASP A 364 -6.03 -10.68 -15.59
N THR A 365 -5.88 -11.63 -14.68
CA THR A 365 -6.57 -12.92 -14.68
C THR A 365 -7.60 -13.07 -13.56
N HIS A 366 -7.33 -12.51 -12.37
CA HIS A 366 -8.24 -12.61 -11.24
C HIS A 366 -9.15 -11.38 -11.14
N PRO A 367 -10.44 -11.59 -10.85
CA PRO A 367 -11.38 -10.48 -10.70
C PRO A 367 -11.13 -9.66 -9.44
N VAL A 368 -11.46 -8.37 -9.53
CA VAL A 368 -11.24 -7.37 -8.47
C VAL A 368 -12.58 -6.86 -7.94
N THR A 369 -12.68 -6.69 -6.61
CA THR A 369 -13.82 -6.09 -5.90
C THR A 369 -13.36 -5.12 -4.81
N ILE A 370 -14.32 -4.48 -4.14
CA ILE A 370 -14.16 -3.67 -2.92
C ILE A 370 -15.20 -4.13 -1.90
N GLY A 371 -14.78 -4.40 -0.67
CA GLY A 371 -15.66 -4.79 0.43
C GLY A 371 -16.36 -3.58 1.05
N TRP A 372 -17.50 -3.15 0.51
CA TRP A 372 -18.27 -2.02 1.00
C TRP A 372 -19.10 -2.36 2.24
N SER A 373 -19.15 -1.48 3.24
CA SER A 373 -19.89 -1.74 4.49
C SER A 373 -21.41 -1.69 4.35
N ASN A 374 -21.94 -1.26 3.20
CA ASN A 374 -23.39 -1.16 2.95
C ASN A 374 -23.69 -1.16 1.45
N THR A 375 -24.97 -1.36 1.12
CA THR A 375 -25.48 -1.44 -0.25
C THR A 375 -25.40 -0.11 -1.01
N GLN A 376 -25.56 1.03 -0.33
CA GLN A 376 -25.53 2.35 -0.95
C GLN A 376 -24.13 2.68 -1.50
N SER A 377 -23.11 2.38 -0.72
CA SER A 377 -21.72 2.61 -1.13
C SER A 377 -21.27 1.65 -2.23
N ALA A 378 -21.84 0.45 -2.30
CA ALA A 378 -21.47 -0.58 -3.25
C ALA A 378 -21.67 -0.20 -4.73
N THR A 379 -22.45 0.85 -5.01
CA THR A 379 -22.60 1.40 -6.37
C THR A 379 -21.43 2.29 -6.80
N ILE A 380 -20.57 2.70 -5.85
CA ILE A 380 -19.40 3.53 -6.12
C ILE A 380 -18.34 2.66 -6.80
N LEU A 381 -17.72 3.18 -7.87
CA LEU A 381 -16.74 2.47 -8.69
C LEU A 381 -17.23 1.12 -9.27
N LYS A 382 -18.55 0.93 -9.36
CA LYS A 382 -19.15 -0.28 -9.93
C LYS A 382 -18.63 -0.63 -11.33
N ASP A 383 -18.29 0.37 -12.13
CA ASP A 383 -17.81 0.20 -13.49
C ASP A 383 -16.33 -0.21 -13.56
N LYS A 384 -15.58 0.00 -12.49
CA LYS A 384 -14.15 -0.32 -12.38
C LYS A 384 -13.88 -1.74 -11.84
N VAL A 385 -14.75 -2.26 -10.98
CA VAL A 385 -14.63 -3.63 -10.40
C VAL A 385 -15.27 -4.68 -11.30
N ASP A 386 -14.89 -5.95 -11.13
CA ASP A 386 -15.42 -7.05 -11.96
C ASP A 386 -16.69 -7.64 -11.39
N PHE A 387 -16.84 -7.64 -10.07
CA PHE A 387 -18.06 -7.97 -9.34
C PHE A 387 -18.23 -7.02 -8.14
N VAL A 388 -19.43 -6.91 -7.63
CA VAL A 388 -19.75 -5.95 -6.56
C VAL A 388 -19.97 -6.67 -5.25
N SER A 389 -19.16 -6.30 -4.24
CA SER A 389 -19.28 -6.83 -2.87
C SER A 389 -19.86 -5.78 -1.92
N PHE A 390 -20.68 -6.24 -1.00
CA PHE A 390 -21.25 -5.42 0.05
C PHE A 390 -21.40 -6.21 1.36
N HIS A 391 -21.39 -5.51 2.48
CA HIS A 391 -21.74 -6.05 3.79
C HIS A 391 -23.16 -5.68 4.16
N TYR A 392 -23.80 -6.49 5.00
CA TYR A 392 -25.15 -6.21 5.45
C TYR A 392 -25.35 -6.58 6.92
N TYR A 393 -25.56 -5.57 7.75
CA TYR A 393 -25.80 -5.70 9.19
C TYR A 393 -27.09 -4.96 9.64
N GLU A 394 -27.90 -4.55 8.66
CA GLU A 394 -29.18 -3.90 8.87
C GLU A 394 -30.30 -4.93 9.07
N ASP A 395 -31.56 -4.48 9.16
CA ASP A 395 -32.69 -5.36 9.33
C ASP A 395 -32.91 -6.25 8.11
N LEU A 396 -33.14 -7.55 8.31
CA LEU A 396 -33.39 -8.49 7.22
C LEU A 396 -34.71 -8.23 6.48
N GLU A 397 -35.65 -7.50 7.10
CA GLU A 397 -36.91 -7.11 6.44
C GLU A 397 -36.66 -6.18 5.25
N ASP A 398 -35.61 -5.37 5.29
CA ASP A 398 -35.24 -4.42 4.23
C ASP A 398 -34.29 -5.01 3.17
N LEU A 399 -33.74 -6.20 3.40
CA LEU A 399 -32.72 -6.81 2.54
C LEU A 399 -33.20 -7.07 1.11
N ASP A 400 -34.44 -7.53 0.94
CA ASP A 400 -35.00 -7.82 -0.37
C ASP A 400 -35.12 -6.57 -1.24
N GLU A 401 -35.52 -5.44 -0.63
CA GLU A 401 -35.64 -4.16 -1.33
C GLU A 401 -34.24 -3.62 -1.69
N ALA A 402 -33.30 -3.70 -0.76
CA ALA A 402 -31.90 -3.30 -0.98
C ALA A 402 -31.27 -4.09 -2.14
N ILE A 403 -31.42 -5.43 -2.18
CA ILE A 403 -30.91 -6.26 -3.27
C ILE A 403 -31.58 -5.91 -4.60
N LYS A 404 -32.91 -5.70 -4.64
CA LYS A 404 -33.61 -5.30 -5.86
C LYS A 404 -33.10 -3.95 -6.38
N SER A 405 -32.90 -2.98 -5.49
CA SER A 405 -32.32 -1.69 -5.87
C SER A 405 -30.92 -1.85 -6.46
N MET A 406 -30.04 -2.62 -5.79
CA MET A 406 -28.71 -2.88 -6.32
C MET A 406 -28.73 -3.58 -7.69
N LYS A 407 -29.59 -4.56 -7.90
CA LYS A 407 -29.72 -5.24 -9.21
C LYS A 407 -30.22 -4.32 -10.32
N ASN A 408 -31.01 -3.32 -9.99
CA ASN A 408 -31.44 -2.29 -10.95
C ASN A 408 -30.27 -1.36 -11.32
N ASP A 409 -29.45 -0.99 -10.33
CA ASP A 409 -28.30 -0.10 -10.52
C ASP A 409 -27.10 -0.81 -11.15
N ILE A 410 -27.01 -2.14 -10.96
CA ILE A 410 -25.87 -2.99 -11.37
C ILE A 410 -26.44 -4.28 -12.04
N PRO A 411 -27.04 -4.18 -13.22
CA PRO A 411 -27.72 -5.33 -13.85
C PRO A 411 -26.77 -6.40 -14.38
N ASP A 412 -25.54 -6.01 -14.74
CA ASP A 412 -24.62 -6.82 -15.54
C ASP A 412 -23.47 -7.46 -14.72
N LYS A 413 -23.45 -7.29 -13.41
CA LYS A 413 -22.36 -7.81 -12.56
C LYS A 413 -22.88 -8.69 -11.43
N PRO A 414 -22.14 -9.74 -11.07
CA PRO A 414 -22.46 -10.53 -9.89
C PRO A 414 -22.44 -9.69 -8.61
N LEU A 415 -23.40 -9.93 -7.74
CA LEU A 415 -23.45 -9.36 -6.39
C LEU A 415 -23.00 -10.41 -5.37
N VAL A 416 -22.10 -10.00 -4.49
CA VAL A 416 -21.59 -10.85 -3.40
C VAL A 416 -21.90 -10.18 -2.07
N LEU A 417 -22.74 -10.83 -1.26
CA LEU A 417 -22.94 -10.46 0.14
C LEU A 417 -21.70 -10.94 0.93
N GLN A 418 -20.67 -10.06 1.00
CA GLN A 418 -19.32 -10.45 1.39
C GLN A 418 -19.13 -10.51 2.91
N GLU A 419 -20.02 -9.86 3.67
CA GLU A 419 -20.00 -9.94 5.13
C GLU A 419 -21.40 -9.75 5.72
N PHE A 420 -21.79 -10.65 6.60
CA PHE A 420 -23.02 -10.58 7.39
C PHE A 420 -22.94 -11.50 8.60
N GLY A 421 -23.68 -11.20 9.65
CA GLY A 421 -23.73 -12.01 10.85
C GLY A 421 -24.54 -11.35 11.96
N LEU A 422 -24.90 -12.13 12.98
CA LEU A 422 -25.53 -11.66 14.19
C LEU A 422 -24.72 -12.11 15.40
N SER A 423 -24.35 -11.17 16.27
CA SER A 423 -23.70 -11.49 17.53
C SER A 423 -24.68 -12.11 18.54
N SER A 424 -24.39 -13.31 19.02
CA SER A 424 -25.17 -13.99 20.05
C SER A 424 -24.82 -13.54 21.48
N TYR A 425 -24.44 -12.27 21.63
CA TYR A 425 -24.08 -11.72 22.93
C TYR A 425 -25.27 -11.06 23.64
N SER A 426 -25.65 -11.58 24.78
CA SER A 426 -26.53 -10.95 25.75
C SER A 426 -25.85 -10.92 27.13
N GLY A 427 -25.86 -9.78 27.80
CA GLY A 427 -25.20 -9.64 29.08
C GLY A 427 -25.37 -8.25 29.69
N PHE A 428 -24.64 -7.96 30.78
CA PHE A 428 -24.78 -6.70 31.51
C PHE A 428 -24.67 -5.44 30.63
N TRP A 429 -23.80 -5.46 29.64
CA TRP A 429 -23.56 -4.34 28.72
C TRP A 429 -24.50 -4.31 27.50
N LYS A 430 -25.27 -5.39 27.29
CA LYS A 430 -26.30 -5.49 26.24
C LYS A 430 -27.41 -6.40 26.72
N PRO A 431 -28.27 -5.93 27.64
CA PRO A 431 -29.28 -6.77 28.30
C PRO A 431 -30.37 -7.29 27.36
N PHE A 432 -30.58 -6.62 26.23
CA PHE A 432 -31.51 -7.01 25.14
C PHE A 432 -30.75 -7.50 23.91
N GLY A 433 -29.58 -8.12 24.11
CA GLY A 433 -28.82 -8.74 23.02
C GLY A 433 -29.43 -10.06 22.54
N ALA A 434 -28.91 -10.57 21.44
CA ALA A 434 -29.38 -11.83 20.87
C ALA A 434 -28.79 -13.05 21.59
N SER A 435 -29.55 -14.15 21.59
CA SER A 435 -29.14 -15.46 22.02
C SER A 435 -28.53 -16.29 20.87
N ASP A 436 -27.99 -17.48 21.14
CA ASP A 436 -27.57 -18.45 20.12
C ASP A 436 -28.74 -18.92 19.23
N GLU A 437 -29.96 -18.97 19.77
CA GLU A 437 -31.16 -19.30 19.01
C GLU A 437 -31.56 -18.16 18.07
N ASP A 438 -31.46 -16.91 18.53
CA ASP A 438 -31.68 -15.73 17.66
C ASP A 438 -30.66 -15.67 16.53
N GLN A 439 -29.39 -15.98 16.82
CA GLN A 439 -28.35 -16.09 15.82
C GLN A 439 -28.67 -17.19 14.79
N ALA A 440 -29.14 -18.35 15.25
CA ALA A 440 -29.52 -19.43 14.36
C ALA A 440 -30.71 -19.06 13.46
N ASN A 441 -31.74 -18.38 14.02
CA ASN A 441 -32.88 -17.88 13.26
C ASN A 441 -32.48 -16.80 12.24
N TYR A 442 -31.55 -15.92 12.60
CA TYR A 442 -30.99 -14.93 11.68
C TYR A 442 -30.32 -15.64 10.50
N HIS A 443 -29.39 -16.58 10.76
CA HIS A 443 -28.68 -17.28 9.69
C HIS A 443 -29.61 -18.12 8.82
N LYS A 444 -30.68 -18.70 9.37
CA LYS A 444 -31.72 -19.36 8.59
C LYS A 444 -32.39 -18.41 7.61
N LYS A 445 -32.87 -17.25 8.10
CA LYS A 445 -33.58 -16.26 7.27
C LYS A 445 -32.67 -15.69 6.17
N ILE A 446 -31.45 -15.30 6.51
CA ILE A 446 -30.56 -14.71 5.52
C ILE A 446 -30.17 -15.70 4.43
N GLN A 447 -30.04 -17.00 4.76
CA GLN A 447 -29.81 -18.03 3.74
C GLN A 447 -31.03 -18.19 2.80
N GLU A 448 -32.27 -18.01 3.31
CA GLU A 448 -33.49 -17.99 2.50
C GLU A 448 -33.46 -16.79 1.51
N HIS A 449 -33.03 -15.59 1.94
CA HIS A 449 -32.85 -14.43 1.05
C HIS A 449 -31.74 -14.66 0.02
N ILE A 450 -30.58 -15.19 0.44
CA ILE A 450 -29.47 -15.54 -0.46
C ILE A 450 -29.93 -16.49 -1.55
N ALA A 451 -30.64 -17.56 -1.19
CA ALA A 451 -31.19 -18.53 -2.15
C ALA A 451 -32.24 -17.90 -3.08
N THR A 452 -33.14 -17.07 -2.55
CA THR A 452 -34.20 -16.41 -3.32
C THR A 452 -33.64 -15.49 -4.39
N HIS A 453 -32.57 -14.77 -4.07
CA HIS A 453 -31.95 -13.82 -4.98
C HIS A 453 -30.76 -14.38 -5.78
N GLY A 454 -30.34 -15.64 -5.52
CA GLY A 454 -29.19 -16.25 -6.15
C GLY A 454 -27.89 -15.52 -5.85
N LEU A 455 -27.72 -15.02 -4.62
CA LEU A 455 -26.53 -14.29 -4.22
C LEU A 455 -25.38 -15.25 -3.92
N GLN A 456 -24.18 -14.80 -4.24
CA GLN A 456 -22.96 -15.35 -3.68
C GLN A 456 -22.73 -14.72 -2.30
N PHE A 457 -22.03 -15.42 -1.39
CA PHE A 457 -21.92 -14.91 -0.02
C PHE A 457 -20.66 -15.35 0.73
N MET A 458 -20.31 -14.58 1.76
CA MET A 458 -19.30 -14.90 2.78
C MET A 458 -19.78 -14.41 4.15
N SER A 459 -20.01 -15.33 5.09
CA SER A 459 -20.50 -14.97 6.42
C SER A 459 -19.36 -14.49 7.35
N TRP A 460 -19.70 -13.67 8.33
CA TRP A 460 -18.84 -13.30 9.46
C TRP A 460 -19.28 -14.08 10.70
N THR A 461 -18.56 -15.01 11.31
CA THR A 461 -17.24 -15.57 11.03
C THR A 461 -17.21 -17.00 11.59
N LEU A 462 -16.14 -17.78 11.39
CA LEU A 462 -16.12 -19.21 11.83
C LEU A 462 -16.19 -19.35 13.35
N TYR A 463 -15.40 -18.57 14.11
CA TYR A 463 -15.23 -18.73 15.54
C TYR A 463 -15.73 -17.54 16.36
N ASP A 464 -16.24 -17.85 17.55
CA ASP A 464 -16.23 -16.87 18.64
C ASP A 464 -14.79 -16.65 19.10
N PHE A 465 -14.42 -15.39 19.33
CA PHE A 465 -13.07 -15.00 19.72
C PHE A 465 -12.92 -14.85 21.22
N THR A 466 -11.81 -15.28 21.79
CA THR A 466 -11.50 -15.10 23.21
C THR A 466 -11.15 -13.65 23.52
N GLU A 467 -10.40 -13.00 22.62
CA GLU A 467 -10.00 -11.60 22.73
C GLU A 467 -10.20 -10.89 21.39
N ILE A 468 -10.41 -9.57 21.46
CA ILE A 468 -10.49 -8.68 20.31
C ILE A 468 -9.49 -7.54 20.52
N PRO A 469 -8.58 -7.28 19.60
CA PRO A 469 -7.67 -6.14 19.66
C PRO A 469 -8.45 -4.82 19.79
N THR A 470 -7.88 -3.87 20.54
CA THR A 470 -8.55 -2.57 20.77
C THR A 470 -8.70 -1.76 19.51
N GLU A 471 -7.79 -1.97 18.57
CA GLU A 471 -7.72 -1.32 17.25
C GLU A 471 -8.94 -1.66 16.39
N VAL A 472 -9.55 -2.84 16.59
CA VAL A 472 -10.70 -3.33 15.80
C VAL A 472 -12.00 -2.62 16.17
N VAL A 473 -12.32 -2.57 17.47
CA VAL A 473 -13.64 -2.09 17.96
C VAL A 473 -13.54 -1.01 19.03
N GLY A 474 -12.35 -0.52 19.32
CA GLY A 474 -12.11 0.43 20.40
C GLY A 474 -12.16 -0.22 21.80
N LYS A 475 -12.15 0.63 22.84
CA LYS A 475 -12.05 0.19 24.25
C LYS A 475 -13.41 -0.14 24.89
N LEU A 476 -14.52 0.12 24.21
CA LEU A 476 -15.86 0.03 24.81
C LEU A 476 -16.28 -1.43 25.02
N PRO A 477 -16.60 -1.86 26.27
CA PRO A 477 -16.87 -3.28 26.59
C PRO A 477 -18.02 -3.88 25.78
N TRP A 478 -19.08 -3.11 25.51
CA TRP A 478 -20.23 -3.61 24.75
C TRP A 478 -19.90 -3.89 23.29
N ARG A 479 -19.00 -3.11 22.67
CA ARG A 479 -18.51 -3.38 21.31
C ARG A 479 -17.61 -4.61 21.29
N LYS A 480 -16.62 -4.69 22.20
CA LYS A 480 -15.72 -5.86 22.31
C LYS A 480 -16.49 -7.15 22.54
N ASN A 481 -17.43 -7.14 23.49
CA ASN A 481 -18.20 -8.34 23.79
C ASN A 481 -19.14 -8.75 22.67
N ALA A 482 -19.75 -7.80 21.95
CA ALA A 482 -20.54 -8.13 20.77
C ALA A 482 -19.67 -8.80 19.71
N GLN A 483 -18.51 -8.21 19.39
CA GLN A 483 -17.60 -8.75 18.36
C GLN A 483 -17.05 -10.15 18.69
N LYS A 484 -16.96 -10.52 19.95
CA LYS A 484 -16.51 -11.86 20.36
C LYS A 484 -17.48 -13.01 20.03
N HIS A 485 -18.75 -12.73 19.70
CA HIS A 485 -19.80 -13.74 19.66
C HIS A 485 -20.52 -13.86 18.32
N PHE A 486 -19.82 -13.58 17.21
CA PHE A 486 -20.36 -13.77 15.86
C PHE A 486 -20.15 -15.17 15.29
N GLY A 487 -19.29 -15.98 15.91
CA GLY A 487 -18.86 -17.27 15.40
C GLY A 487 -20.00 -18.31 15.30
N PHE A 488 -19.84 -19.24 14.37
CA PHE A 488 -20.63 -20.46 14.29
C PHE A 488 -20.14 -21.55 15.25
N ILE A 489 -18.92 -21.40 15.74
CA ILE A 489 -18.29 -22.27 16.75
C ILE A 489 -17.92 -21.41 17.94
N ASP A 490 -18.32 -21.86 19.14
CA ASP A 490 -18.08 -21.12 20.37
C ASP A 490 -16.60 -21.12 20.79
N LYS A 491 -16.28 -20.37 21.83
CA LYS A 491 -14.91 -20.27 22.38
C LYS A 491 -14.34 -21.59 22.90
N ASN A 492 -15.16 -22.61 23.14
CA ASN A 492 -14.77 -23.93 23.61
C ASN A 492 -14.67 -24.95 22.48
N GLY A 493 -14.90 -24.52 21.22
CA GLY A 493 -14.87 -25.38 20.04
C GLY A 493 -16.21 -26.14 19.78
N ALA A 494 -17.28 -25.81 20.50
CA ALA A 494 -18.58 -26.42 20.26
C ALA A 494 -19.35 -25.69 19.14
N LYS A 495 -19.96 -26.45 18.23
CA LYS A 495 -20.81 -25.89 17.17
C LYS A 495 -22.08 -25.31 17.77
N LYS A 496 -22.35 -24.02 17.49
CA LYS A 496 -23.57 -23.35 17.92
C LYS A 496 -24.77 -23.77 17.07
N ALA A 497 -25.99 -23.45 17.51
CA ALA A 497 -27.23 -23.78 16.78
C ALA A 497 -27.24 -23.20 15.34
N SER A 498 -26.56 -22.09 15.12
CA SER A 498 -26.38 -21.43 13.82
C SER A 498 -25.54 -22.24 12.82
N PHE A 499 -24.64 -23.14 13.29
CA PHE A 499 -23.72 -23.88 12.42
C PHE A 499 -24.43 -24.69 11.31
N LYS A 500 -25.63 -25.20 11.55
CA LYS A 500 -26.43 -25.93 10.54
C LYS A 500 -26.86 -25.08 9.35
N TYR A 501 -26.79 -23.75 9.48
CA TYR A 501 -27.15 -22.78 8.45
C TYR A 501 -25.91 -22.06 7.87
N ILE A 502 -24.71 -22.58 8.08
CA ILE A 502 -23.46 -21.96 7.62
C ILE A 502 -23.36 -21.92 6.08
N SER A 503 -23.98 -22.89 5.44
CA SER A 503 -23.92 -23.07 3.98
C SER A 503 -25.28 -23.21 3.31
N ASN A 504 -26.37 -23.30 4.07
CA ASN A 504 -27.73 -23.53 3.54
C ASN A 504 -28.77 -22.80 4.37
#